data_77a681c7a1142ec62fc4e347ec874880
#
_entry.id   77a681c7a1142ec62fc4e347ec874880
#
_cell.length_a   1.000
_cell.length_b   1.000
_cell.length_c   1.000
_cell.angle_alpha   90.00
_cell.angle_beta   90.00
_cell.angle_gamma   90.00
#
_symmetry.space_group_name_H-M   'P 1'
#
loop_
_entity.id
_entity.type
_entity.pdbx_description
1 polymer ?
#
loop_
_entity_poly.entity_id
_entity_poly.type
_entity_poly.pdbx_seq_one_letter_code
_entity_poly.pdbx_strand_id
1 'polypeptide(L)'
;LLDAIKNYAPDAKFYQASTSEMFGNNWEEDETQNELTAFRPRSPYATSKVFAHHNVVMYRESYGIQGSCGILFNHESPIRGLEFVTRKITDAVARIHFGLQDSIELGNLEARRDWGFAGDYVKVMWKMLQQDTADDYVIATGQTRSIIAFLDRAFAHVGINSWEKYVVQNPEFMRPAEVPHLRGNPAK
;
A
#
# COMPACT_ATOMS: atom_id res chain seq x y z
N LEU A 1 -3.61 -23.77 1.45
CA LEU A 1 -4.79 -23.19 2.11
C LEU A 1 -6.02 -23.26 1.21
N LEU A 2 -5.98 -22.73 -0.03
CA LEU A 2 -7.15 -22.74 -0.95
C LEU A 2 -7.69 -24.14 -1.22
N ASP A 3 -6.80 -25.13 -1.39
CA ASP A 3 -7.19 -26.52 -1.56
C ASP A 3 -7.87 -27.09 -0.30
N ALA A 4 -7.41 -26.69 0.88
CA ALA A 4 -8.07 -27.07 2.13
C ALA A 4 -9.46 -26.41 2.26
N ILE A 5 -9.63 -25.15 1.87
CA ILE A 5 -10.94 -24.50 1.84
C ILE A 5 -11.88 -25.26 0.92
N LYS A 6 -11.45 -25.50 -0.32
CA LYS A 6 -12.23 -26.24 -1.32
C LYS A 6 -12.72 -27.61 -0.80
N ASN A 7 -11.84 -28.37 -0.13
CA ASN A 7 -12.15 -29.74 0.25
C ASN A 7 -12.83 -29.91 1.61
N TYR A 8 -12.62 -28.98 2.55
CA TYR A 8 -13.03 -29.15 3.94
C TYR A 8 -13.90 -28.02 4.49
N ALA A 9 -13.93 -26.85 3.81
CA ALA A 9 -14.69 -25.69 4.25
C ALA A 9 -15.22 -24.86 3.05
N PRO A 10 -15.99 -25.45 2.12
CA PRO A 10 -16.35 -24.80 0.87
C PRO A 10 -17.15 -23.50 1.06
N ASP A 11 -17.87 -23.36 2.16
CA ASP A 11 -18.64 -22.16 2.50
C ASP A 11 -17.82 -21.06 3.19
N ALA A 12 -16.54 -21.32 3.48
CA ALA A 12 -15.68 -20.32 4.13
C ALA A 12 -15.38 -19.18 3.17
N LYS A 13 -15.60 -17.95 3.65
CA LYS A 13 -15.23 -16.73 2.94
C LYS A 13 -13.75 -16.44 3.15
N PHE A 14 -13.02 -16.30 2.07
CA PHE A 14 -11.58 -16.10 2.09
C PHE A 14 -11.20 -14.70 1.57
N TYR A 15 -10.36 -13.99 2.33
CA TYR A 15 -9.80 -12.71 1.94
C TYR A 15 -8.32 -12.86 1.57
N GLN A 16 -7.95 -12.45 0.37
CA GLN A 16 -6.56 -12.32 -0.08
C GLN A 16 -6.09 -10.88 0.04
N ALA A 17 -5.10 -10.64 0.87
CA ALA A 17 -4.40 -9.36 0.89
C ALA A 17 -3.48 -9.25 -0.33
N SER A 18 -3.99 -8.64 -1.37
CA SER A 18 -3.23 -8.21 -2.54
C SER A 18 -2.62 -6.82 -2.30
N THR A 19 -1.96 -6.22 -3.27
CA THR A 19 -1.23 -4.97 -3.09
C THR A 19 -1.17 -4.15 -4.37
N SER A 20 -1.20 -2.82 -4.28
CA SER A 20 -0.95 -1.91 -5.40
C SER A 20 0.43 -2.07 -6.04
N GLU A 21 1.41 -2.62 -5.32
CA GLU A 21 2.75 -2.92 -5.87
C GLU A 21 2.70 -3.92 -7.04
N MET A 22 1.61 -4.71 -7.17
CA MET A 22 1.40 -5.61 -8.32
C MET A 22 1.28 -4.87 -9.64
N PHE A 23 0.75 -3.63 -9.63
CA PHE A 23 0.63 -2.80 -10.82
C PHE A 23 2.01 -2.36 -11.33
N GLY A 24 2.97 -2.15 -10.45
CA GLY A 24 4.34 -1.76 -10.81
C GLY A 24 4.37 -0.50 -11.67
N ASN A 25 4.96 -0.58 -12.85
CA ASN A 25 5.08 0.52 -13.81
C ASN A 25 4.01 0.46 -14.91
N ASN A 26 2.81 0.05 -14.59
CA ASN A 26 1.73 0.00 -15.57
C ASN A 26 0.78 1.21 -15.39
N TRP A 27 1.28 2.38 -15.72
CA TRP A 27 0.53 3.63 -15.65
C TRP A 27 1.16 4.69 -16.56
N GLU A 28 0.35 5.58 -17.09
CA GLU A 28 0.74 6.88 -17.63
C GLU A 28 0.51 7.94 -16.56
N GLU A 29 1.14 9.12 -16.68
CA GLU A 29 1.30 10.07 -15.56
C GLU A 29 -0.01 10.50 -14.89
N ASP A 30 -1.12 10.51 -15.62
CA ASP A 30 -2.45 10.87 -15.12
C ASP A 30 -3.41 9.68 -14.88
N GLU A 31 -2.96 8.45 -15.12
CA GLU A 31 -3.82 7.27 -14.98
C GLU A 31 -3.95 6.80 -13.52
N THR A 32 -5.13 6.28 -13.22
CA THR A 32 -5.40 5.58 -11.97
C THR A 32 -5.50 4.08 -12.23
N GLN A 33 -4.98 3.28 -11.30
CA GLN A 33 -5.07 1.83 -11.36
C GLN A 33 -6.41 1.36 -10.79
N ASN A 34 -7.07 0.47 -11.51
CA ASN A 34 -8.30 -0.21 -11.11
C ASN A 34 -8.17 -1.72 -11.26
N GLU A 35 -9.25 -2.46 -11.02
CA GLU A 35 -9.28 -3.93 -11.06
C GLU A 35 -8.96 -4.51 -12.45
N LEU A 36 -9.11 -3.73 -13.53
CA LEU A 36 -8.82 -4.12 -14.91
C LEU A 36 -7.40 -3.78 -15.35
N THR A 37 -6.67 -3.01 -14.54
CA THR A 37 -5.28 -2.62 -14.84
C THR A 37 -4.36 -3.82 -14.76
N ALA A 38 -3.60 -4.08 -15.83
CA ALA A 38 -2.68 -5.22 -15.89
C ALA A 38 -1.56 -5.12 -14.83
N PHE A 39 -1.17 -6.24 -14.27
CA PHE A 39 -0.06 -6.30 -13.32
C PHE A 39 1.30 -6.32 -14.02
N ARG A 40 2.23 -5.48 -13.54
CA ARG A 40 3.64 -5.40 -14.00
C ARG A 40 4.58 -5.28 -12.79
N PRO A 41 4.66 -6.32 -11.93
CA PRO A 41 5.40 -6.25 -10.67
C PRO A 41 6.88 -5.92 -10.88
N ARG A 42 7.46 -5.15 -9.93
CA ARG A 42 8.85 -4.67 -10.00
C ARG A 42 9.70 -5.15 -8.80
N SER A 43 9.16 -6.08 -8.00
CA SER A 43 9.88 -6.66 -6.87
C SER A 43 9.49 -8.12 -6.64
N PRO A 44 10.33 -8.92 -5.97
CA PRO A 44 9.96 -10.29 -5.55
C PRO A 44 8.68 -10.32 -4.71
N TYR A 45 8.51 -9.34 -3.83
CA TYR A 45 7.27 -9.18 -3.06
C TYR A 45 6.05 -9.01 -3.96
N ALA A 46 6.10 -8.06 -4.90
CA ALA A 46 4.98 -7.81 -5.81
C ALA A 46 4.67 -9.04 -6.67
N THR A 47 5.69 -9.74 -7.16
CA THR A 47 5.55 -10.98 -7.95
C THR A 47 4.89 -12.08 -7.12
N SER A 48 5.28 -12.27 -5.86
CA SER A 48 4.65 -13.25 -4.97
C SER A 48 3.17 -12.94 -4.70
N LYS A 49 2.83 -11.65 -4.62
CA LYS A 49 1.45 -11.19 -4.45
C LYS A 49 0.60 -11.38 -5.71
N VAL A 50 1.17 -11.19 -6.92
CA VAL A 50 0.51 -11.53 -8.19
C VAL A 50 0.22 -13.02 -8.26
N PHE A 51 1.19 -13.88 -7.88
CA PHE A 51 0.98 -15.32 -7.81
C PHE A 51 -0.17 -15.68 -6.86
N ALA A 52 -0.17 -15.14 -5.65
CA ALA A 52 -1.23 -15.41 -4.66
C ALA A 52 -2.60 -14.91 -5.14
N HIS A 53 -2.66 -13.72 -5.72
CA HIS A 53 -3.88 -13.13 -6.28
C HIS A 53 -4.49 -14.02 -7.36
N HIS A 54 -3.71 -14.38 -8.37
CA HIS A 54 -4.20 -15.24 -9.46
C HIS A 54 -4.60 -16.65 -9.00
N ASN A 55 -3.95 -17.20 -7.96
CA ASN A 55 -4.41 -18.45 -7.38
C ASN A 55 -5.82 -18.33 -6.79
N VAL A 56 -6.13 -17.23 -6.09
CA VAL A 56 -7.48 -17.02 -5.54
C VAL A 56 -8.50 -16.87 -6.67
N VAL A 57 -8.18 -16.06 -7.69
CA VAL A 57 -9.04 -15.89 -8.88
C VAL A 57 -9.31 -17.25 -9.55
N MET A 58 -8.27 -18.03 -9.81
CA MET A 58 -8.38 -19.35 -10.42
C MET A 58 -9.24 -20.32 -9.59
N TYR A 59 -9.05 -20.35 -8.26
CA TYR A 59 -9.86 -21.20 -7.38
C TYR A 59 -11.32 -20.73 -7.31
N ARG A 60 -11.57 -19.42 -7.33
CA ARG A 60 -12.92 -18.83 -7.41
C ARG A 60 -13.63 -19.27 -8.68
N GLU A 61 -12.97 -19.13 -9.83
CA GLU A 61 -13.53 -19.46 -11.15
C GLU A 61 -13.69 -20.97 -11.38
N SER A 62 -12.71 -21.78 -10.95
CA SER A 62 -12.69 -23.20 -11.23
C SER A 62 -13.46 -24.04 -10.21
N TYR A 63 -13.51 -23.60 -8.97
CA TYR A 63 -14.06 -24.41 -7.86
C TYR A 63 -15.16 -23.70 -7.05
N GLY A 64 -15.49 -22.46 -7.39
CA GLY A 64 -16.59 -21.73 -6.74
C GLY A 64 -16.31 -21.27 -5.32
N ILE A 65 -15.03 -21.23 -4.86
CA ILE A 65 -14.73 -20.75 -3.51
C ILE A 65 -15.11 -19.26 -3.37
N GLN A 66 -15.54 -18.86 -2.19
CA GLN A 66 -15.86 -17.47 -1.86
C GLN A 66 -14.57 -16.70 -1.51
N GLY A 67 -13.67 -16.51 -2.51
CA GLY A 67 -12.39 -15.86 -2.36
C GLY A 67 -12.36 -14.47 -2.96
N SER A 68 -12.25 -13.42 -2.13
CA SER A 68 -12.13 -12.02 -2.57
C SER A 68 -10.71 -11.50 -2.41
N CYS A 69 -10.24 -10.71 -3.39
CA CYS A 69 -8.92 -10.08 -3.35
C CYS A 69 -9.02 -8.56 -3.13
N GLY A 70 -8.42 -8.05 -2.06
CA GLY A 70 -8.28 -6.61 -1.86
C GLY A 70 -6.95 -6.11 -2.39
N ILE A 71 -6.96 -5.32 -3.47
CA ILE A 71 -5.78 -4.67 -4.02
C ILE A 71 -5.56 -3.36 -3.24
N LEU A 72 -4.85 -3.49 -2.11
CA LEU A 72 -4.69 -2.40 -1.17
C LEU A 72 -3.58 -1.45 -1.60
N PHE A 73 -3.90 -0.17 -1.60
CA PHE A 73 -2.91 0.88 -1.62
C PHE A 73 -2.33 1.10 -0.22
N ASN A 74 -1.37 2.00 -0.07
CA ASN A 74 -0.69 2.19 1.20
C ASN A 74 -1.68 2.64 2.28
N HIS A 75 -1.67 1.99 3.44
CA HIS A 75 -2.56 2.31 4.53
C HIS A 75 -1.79 2.38 5.85
N GLU A 76 -2.03 3.44 6.56
CA GLU A 76 -1.21 3.90 7.67
C GLU A 76 -2.02 4.04 8.96
N SER A 77 -1.33 3.92 10.09
CA SER A 77 -1.92 4.13 11.41
C SER A 77 -0.84 4.49 12.44
N PRO A 78 -1.21 4.94 13.65
CA PRO A 78 -0.26 5.20 14.73
C PRO A 78 0.60 3.98 15.14
N ILE A 79 0.14 2.77 14.83
CA ILE A 79 0.85 1.51 15.13
C ILE A 79 1.62 0.95 13.93
N ARG A 80 1.80 1.72 12.87
CA ARG A 80 2.62 1.31 11.70
C ARG A 80 4.05 1.01 12.15
N GLY A 81 4.68 -0.02 11.58
CA GLY A 81 6.08 -0.37 11.89
C GLY A 81 7.07 0.74 11.52
N LEU A 82 8.16 0.87 12.28
CA LEU A 82 9.20 1.90 12.08
C LEU A 82 9.99 1.73 10.78
N GLU A 83 9.97 0.55 10.17
CA GLU A 83 10.57 0.25 8.87
C GLU A 83 9.84 0.91 7.69
N PHE A 84 8.59 1.38 7.91
CA PHE A 84 7.81 2.06 6.89
C PHE A 84 8.03 3.57 6.92
N VAL A 85 8.15 4.18 5.75
CA VAL A 85 8.57 5.57 5.57
C VAL A 85 7.72 6.57 6.37
N THR A 86 6.42 6.42 6.42
CA THR A 86 5.52 7.32 7.15
C THR A 86 5.79 7.29 8.65
N ARG A 87 5.90 6.09 9.24
CA ARG A 87 6.19 5.94 10.66
C ARG A 87 7.64 6.33 10.97
N LYS A 88 8.59 5.97 10.11
CA LYS A 88 10.00 6.40 10.21
C LYS A 88 10.10 7.93 10.30
N ILE A 89 9.37 8.65 9.43
CA ILE A 89 9.36 10.12 9.45
C ILE A 89 8.72 10.66 10.73
N THR A 90 7.54 10.20 11.11
CA THR A 90 6.84 10.74 12.30
C THR A 90 7.60 10.49 13.59
N ASP A 91 8.25 9.33 13.74
CA ASP A 91 9.12 9.03 14.89
C ASP A 91 10.35 9.95 14.91
N ALA A 92 11.04 10.07 13.77
CA ALA A 92 12.21 10.94 13.65
C ALA A 92 11.86 12.41 13.93
N VAL A 93 10.74 12.91 13.40
CA VAL A 93 10.28 14.28 13.66
C VAL A 93 10.04 14.51 15.14
N ALA A 94 9.40 13.58 15.83
CA ALA A 94 9.20 13.68 17.27
C ALA A 94 10.56 13.68 18.02
N ARG A 95 11.47 12.79 17.67
CA ARG A 95 12.81 12.72 18.29
C ARG A 95 13.64 13.98 18.03
N ILE A 96 13.59 14.53 16.81
CA ILE A 96 14.24 15.80 16.44
C ILE A 96 13.66 16.96 17.26
N HIS A 97 12.34 17.03 17.39
CA HIS A 97 11.68 18.07 18.19
C HIS A 97 12.14 18.06 19.65
N PHE A 98 12.36 16.89 20.23
CA PHE A 98 12.83 16.74 21.63
C PHE A 98 14.38 16.74 21.75
N GLY A 99 15.13 16.99 20.69
CA GLY A 99 16.60 17.00 20.71
C GLY A 99 17.24 15.63 20.94
N LEU A 100 16.54 14.55 20.61
CA LEU A 100 16.99 13.15 20.76
C LEU A 100 17.63 12.60 19.49
N GLN A 101 17.53 13.34 18.38
CA GLN A 101 18.06 12.98 17.07
C GLN A 101 18.31 14.25 16.26
N ASP A 102 19.38 14.26 15.46
CA ASP A 102 19.77 15.45 14.68
C ASP A 102 19.21 15.43 13.25
N SER A 103 19.08 14.24 12.64
CA SER A 103 18.64 14.09 11.26
C SER A 103 17.98 12.73 10.99
N ILE A 104 17.32 12.63 9.83
CA ILE A 104 16.78 11.38 9.30
C ILE A 104 17.33 11.14 7.89
N GLU A 105 17.68 9.90 7.57
CA GLU A 105 18.06 9.49 6.22
C GLU A 105 16.89 8.86 5.49
N LEU A 106 16.64 9.36 4.26
CA LEU A 106 15.56 8.90 3.38
C LEU A 106 16.10 8.66 1.96
N GLY A 107 15.39 7.87 1.16
CA GLY A 107 15.70 7.65 -0.25
C GLY A 107 15.06 8.72 -1.15
N ASN A 108 14.22 8.27 -2.10
CA ASN A 108 13.56 9.15 -3.07
C ASN A 108 12.44 9.97 -2.43
N LEU A 109 12.62 11.27 -2.32
CA LEU A 109 11.62 12.19 -1.73
C LEU A 109 10.48 12.52 -2.70
N GLU A 110 10.69 12.37 -3.99
CA GLU A 110 9.67 12.64 -5.03
C GLU A 110 8.67 11.49 -5.21
N ALA A 111 8.97 10.31 -4.66
CA ALA A 111 8.08 9.16 -4.75
C ALA A 111 6.68 9.51 -4.21
N ARG A 112 5.66 9.18 -4.99
CA ARG A 112 4.26 9.48 -4.66
C ARG A 112 3.50 8.21 -4.34
N ARG A 113 2.69 8.27 -3.29
CA ARG A 113 1.84 7.15 -2.87
C ARG A 113 0.43 7.64 -2.53
N ASP A 114 -0.53 6.77 -2.77
CA ASP A 114 -1.89 6.90 -2.28
C ASP A 114 -1.92 6.32 -0.86
N TRP A 115 -2.01 7.17 0.14
CA TRP A 115 -2.05 6.78 1.55
C TRP A 115 -3.44 6.97 2.11
N GLY A 116 -3.98 5.92 2.73
CA GLY A 116 -5.23 5.96 3.46
C GLY A 116 -5.08 5.58 4.93
N PHE A 117 -6.15 5.70 5.69
CA PHE A 117 -6.20 5.28 7.10
C PHE A 117 -6.51 3.78 7.19
N ALA A 118 -5.65 3.02 7.89
CA ALA A 118 -5.78 1.56 8.00
C ALA A 118 -7.12 1.10 8.59
N GLY A 119 -7.70 1.90 9.50
CA GLY A 119 -9.02 1.61 10.09
C GLY A 119 -10.16 1.57 9.06
N ASP A 120 -10.08 2.36 7.99
CA ASP A 120 -11.06 2.31 6.90
C ASP A 120 -10.81 1.11 5.98
N TYR A 121 -9.54 0.78 5.73
CA TYR A 121 -9.18 -0.38 4.92
C TYR A 121 -9.68 -1.70 5.54
N VAL A 122 -9.51 -1.90 6.85
CA VAL A 122 -9.99 -3.13 7.50
C VAL A 122 -11.53 -3.24 7.50
N LYS A 123 -12.24 -2.10 7.55
CA LYS A 123 -13.70 -2.10 7.38
C LYS A 123 -14.10 -2.56 5.98
N VAL A 124 -13.36 -2.11 4.94
CA VAL A 124 -13.62 -2.53 3.56
C VAL A 124 -13.29 -4.01 3.38
N MET A 125 -12.16 -4.52 3.94
CA MET A 125 -11.82 -5.95 3.94
C MET A 125 -12.98 -6.80 4.47
N TRP A 126 -13.58 -6.38 5.59
CA TRP A 126 -14.75 -7.08 6.15
C TRP A 126 -15.96 -6.97 5.22
N LYS A 127 -16.26 -5.78 4.66
CA LYS A 127 -17.39 -5.57 3.75
C LYS A 127 -17.29 -6.40 2.47
N MET A 128 -16.08 -6.56 1.92
CA MET A 128 -15.85 -7.42 0.74
C MET A 128 -16.34 -8.87 0.99
N LEU A 129 -16.10 -9.38 2.20
CA LEU A 129 -16.54 -10.72 2.58
C LEU A 129 -18.05 -10.81 2.89
N GLN A 130 -18.76 -9.69 2.95
CA GLN A 130 -20.21 -9.67 3.13
C GLN A 130 -20.99 -9.65 1.80
N GLN A 131 -20.28 -9.48 0.68
CA GLN A 131 -20.92 -9.49 -0.65
C GLN A 131 -21.42 -10.91 -0.99
N ASP A 132 -22.48 -10.97 -1.79
CA ASP A 132 -23.06 -12.24 -2.26
C ASP A 132 -22.12 -12.97 -3.23
N THR A 133 -21.35 -12.20 -3.99
CA THR A 133 -20.37 -12.72 -4.96
C THR A 133 -18.98 -12.24 -4.59
N ALA A 134 -18.04 -13.18 -4.51
CA ALA A 134 -16.63 -12.87 -4.31
C ALA A 134 -16.03 -12.20 -5.55
N ASP A 135 -15.26 -11.15 -5.34
CA ASP A 135 -14.65 -10.37 -6.43
C ASP A 135 -13.35 -9.68 -5.99
N ASP A 136 -12.68 -8.99 -6.90
CA ASP A 136 -11.50 -8.19 -6.65
C ASP A 136 -11.87 -6.72 -6.49
N TYR A 137 -11.20 -6.02 -5.56
CA TYR A 137 -11.49 -4.63 -5.24
C TYR A 137 -10.22 -3.83 -5.04
N VAL A 138 -10.12 -2.69 -5.71
CA VAL A 138 -9.10 -1.67 -5.41
C VAL A 138 -9.53 -0.87 -4.18
N ILE A 139 -8.66 -0.83 -3.18
CA ILE A 139 -8.89 -0.05 -1.96
C ILE A 139 -7.84 1.06 -1.88
N ALA A 140 -8.28 2.29 -2.11
CA ALA A 140 -7.45 3.48 -2.25
C ALA A 140 -8.22 4.74 -1.84
N THR A 141 -7.52 5.86 -1.72
CA THR A 141 -8.13 7.18 -1.52
C THR A 141 -8.38 7.94 -2.82
N GLY A 142 -7.75 7.53 -3.92
CA GLY A 142 -7.75 8.24 -5.19
C GLY A 142 -6.83 9.47 -5.22
N GLN A 143 -6.06 9.70 -4.17
CA GLN A 143 -5.17 10.86 -4.04
C GLN A 143 -3.74 10.43 -3.72
N THR A 144 -2.77 11.01 -4.41
CA THR A 144 -1.36 10.76 -4.11
C THR A 144 -0.70 11.97 -3.45
N ARG A 145 0.29 11.67 -2.61
CA ARG A 145 1.17 12.68 -2.01
C ARG A 145 2.62 12.23 -2.12
N SER A 146 3.52 13.19 -2.29
CA SER A 146 4.96 12.91 -2.27
C SER A 146 5.47 12.76 -0.83
N ILE A 147 6.66 12.17 -0.68
CA ILE A 147 7.37 12.16 0.60
C ILE A 147 7.65 13.60 1.06
N ILE A 148 7.98 14.53 0.14
CA ILE A 148 8.14 15.95 0.44
C ILE A 148 6.89 16.50 1.13
N ALA A 149 5.72 16.33 0.53
CA ALA A 149 4.47 16.83 1.12
C ALA A 149 4.15 16.20 2.49
N PHE A 150 4.61 14.97 2.73
CA PHE A 150 4.49 14.33 4.03
C PHE A 150 5.46 14.93 5.05
N LEU A 151 6.71 15.21 4.65
CA LEU A 151 7.71 15.91 5.48
C LEU A 151 7.22 17.30 5.88
N ASP A 152 6.75 18.11 4.92
CA ASP A 152 6.17 19.43 5.18
C ASP A 152 5.13 19.36 6.30
N ARG A 153 4.21 18.40 6.20
CA ARG A 153 3.13 18.25 7.15
C ARG A 153 3.62 17.78 8.53
N ALA A 154 4.54 16.80 8.54
CA ALA A 154 5.04 16.22 9.78
C ALA A 154 5.87 17.23 10.59
N PHE A 155 6.77 17.96 9.93
CA PHE A 155 7.60 18.98 10.59
C PHE A 155 6.78 20.22 11.02
N ALA A 156 5.86 20.68 10.18
CA ALA A 156 4.95 21.77 10.55
C ALA A 156 4.12 21.44 11.80
N HIS A 157 3.75 20.17 12.00
CA HIS A 157 2.97 19.74 13.17
C HIS A 157 3.70 20.00 14.51
N VAL A 158 5.03 19.99 14.50
CA VAL A 158 5.87 20.27 15.67
C VAL A 158 6.48 21.68 15.65
N GLY A 159 5.96 22.56 14.78
CA GLY A 159 6.38 23.98 14.71
C GLY A 159 7.70 24.20 13.96
N ILE A 160 8.19 23.23 13.23
CA ILE A 160 9.41 23.35 12.38
C ILE A 160 8.98 23.65 10.94
N ASN A 161 9.24 24.88 10.46
CA ASN A 161 8.79 25.33 9.15
C ASN A 161 9.73 24.95 7.98
N SER A 162 10.94 24.48 8.29
CA SER A 162 11.96 24.10 7.30
C SER A 162 12.62 22.80 7.75
N TRP A 163 12.41 21.73 7.01
CA TRP A 163 12.88 20.39 7.34
C TRP A 163 14.21 20.04 6.64
N GLU A 164 14.65 20.79 5.66
CA GLU A 164 15.74 20.45 4.76
C GLU A 164 17.06 20.17 5.50
N LYS A 165 17.30 20.90 6.58
CA LYS A 165 18.51 20.69 7.42
C LYS A 165 18.48 19.41 8.24
N TYR A 166 17.31 18.78 8.39
CA TYR A 166 17.12 17.56 9.17
C TYR A 166 17.01 16.30 8.31
N VAL A 167 16.90 16.44 6.97
CA VAL A 167 16.70 15.32 6.07
C VAL A 167 17.91 15.14 5.18
N VAL A 168 18.52 13.97 5.23
CA VAL A 168 19.64 13.56 4.38
C VAL A 168 19.13 12.54 3.37
N GLN A 169 19.31 12.80 2.07
CA GLN A 169 19.04 11.78 1.06
C GLN A 169 20.19 10.79 1.00
N ASN A 170 19.93 9.52 1.28
CA ASN A 170 20.89 8.44 1.20
C ASN A 170 20.60 7.57 -0.03
N PRO A 171 21.54 7.49 -1.02
CA PRO A 171 21.37 6.66 -2.21
C PRO A 171 21.16 5.15 -1.92
N GLU A 172 21.66 4.65 -0.79
CA GLU A 172 21.47 3.25 -0.38
C GLU A 172 20.00 2.89 -0.12
N PHE A 173 19.16 3.89 0.18
CA PHE A 173 17.72 3.70 0.37
C PHE A 173 16.91 3.88 -0.91
N MET A 174 17.57 4.12 -2.04
CA MET A 174 16.88 4.16 -3.33
C MET A 174 16.64 2.75 -3.86
N ARG A 175 15.43 2.49 -4.32
CA ARG A 175 15.08 1.18 -4.90
C ARG A 175 15.68 1.05 -6.30
N PRO A 176 16.32 -0.09 -6.66
CA PRO A 176 16.86 -0.30 -8.01
C PRO A 176 15.80 -0.21 -9.11
N ALA A 177 14.56 -0.59 -8.79
CA ALA A 177 13.41 -0.50 -9.68
C ALA A 177 12.28 0.27 -8.97
N GLU A 178 12.41 1.59 -8.98
CA GLU A 178 11.42 2.47 -8.35
C GLU A 178 10.08 2.41 -9.08
N VAL A 179 9.00 2.48 -8.30
CA VAL A 179 7.65 2.73 -8.78
C VAL A 179 7.31 4.17 -8.36
N PRO A 180 7.48 5.14 -9.26
CA PRO A 180 7.41 6.54 -8.88
C PRO A 180 6.02 6.99 -8.46
N HIS A 181 4.97 6.40 -9.04
CA HIS A 181 3.59 6.80 -8.81
C HIS A 181 2.66 5.59 -8.71
N LEU A 182 1.83 5.58 -7.67
CA LEU A 182 0.70 4.65 -7.53
C LEU A 182 -0.51 5.45 -7.04
N ARG A 183 -1.61 5.41 -7.81
CA ARG A 183 -2.85 6.09 -7.50
C ARG A 183 -4.04 5.18 -7.84
N GLY A 184 -4.80 4.78 -6.83
CA GLY A 184 -5.93 3.87 -7.03
C GLY A 184 -7.19 4.58 -7.50
N ASN A 185 -8.02 3.85 -8.25
CA ASN A 185 -9.39 4.22 -8.55
C ASN A 185 -10.33 3.34 -7.72
N PRO A 186 -10.91 3.83 -6.62
CA PRO A 186 -11.77 3.05 -5.74
C PRO A 186 -13.26 3.12 -6.15
N ALA A 187 -13.57 3.32 -7.42
CA ALA A 187 -14.94 3.59 -7.87
C ALA A 187 -15.89 2.38 -7.75
N LYS A 188 -15.36 1.15 -7.73
CA LYS A 188 -16.13 -0.08 -7.53
C LYS A 188 -16.57 -0.23 -6.08
#